data_fa1f408cecc113a4829f01639d88437a
#
_entry.id   fa1f408cecc113a4829f01639d88437a
#
_cell.length_a   1.000
_cell.length_b   1.000
_cell.length_c   1.000
_cell.angle_alpha   90.00
_cell.angle_beta   90.00
_cell.angle_gamma   90.00
#
_symmetry.space_group_name_H-M   'P 1'
#
loop_
_entity.id
_entity.type
_entity.pdbx_description
1 polymer ?
#
loop_
_entity_poly.entity_id
_entity_poly.type
_entity_poly.pdbx_seq_one_letter_code
_entity_poly.pdbx_strand_id
1 'polypeptide(L)'
;KGQVTVPEIAQTERHGIYIEGYPDGSFGPERGMTRAEAATIFARLLAEKNGDNISTVARTKFDDIPAHAWYSGYVKYLNNHGVAYGKTKTTFAPDEAITRAEYTALAVRFFEVYGDGSAEIMEKYKSFDDVSEGDWAASYIQAAAKYGWVNGYEDGSFHPSRQITRAEVVTLTNRLLGRSADEVYVQEHLRQLNTFHDLSKRHWAYYEVMESANAHTAVLGKNETWNK
;
A
#
# COMPACT_ATOMS: atom_id res chain seq x y z
N LYS A 1 30.54 -41.55 6.14
CA LYS A 1 29.36 -41.23 5.31
C LYS A 1 29.16 -39.72 5.40
N GLY A 2 29.58 -38.98 4.35
CA GLY A 2 29.37 -37.54 4.26
C GLY A 2 27.89 -37.26 4.10
N GLN A 3 27.32 -36.42 4.95
CA GLN A 3 25.99 -35.88 4.79
C GLN A 3 26.04 -34.90 3.61
N VAL A 4 25.38 -35.23 2.50
CA VAL A 4 25.16 -34.29 1.40
C VAL A 4 24.07 -33.33 1.88
N THR A 5 24.45 -32.14 2.31
CA THR A 5 23.52 -31.05 2.53
C THR A 5 23.05 -30.57 1.17
N VAL A 6 21.78 -30.88 0.83
CA VAL A 6 21.12 -30.26 -0.33
C VAL A 6 21.02 -28.76 -0.03
N PRO A 7 21.52 -27.88 -0.91
CA PRO A 7 21.33 -26.45 -0.72
C PRO A 7 19.84 -26.13 -0.66
N GLU A 8 19.39 -25.44 0.37
CA GLU A 8 18.05 -24.92 0.47
C GLU A 8 17.88 -23.89 -0.66
N ILE A 9 16.97 -24.17 -1.59
CA ILE A 9 16.69 -23.24 -2.69
C ILE A 9 15.98 -22.05 -2.03
N ALA A 10 16.64 -20.89 -2.02
CA ALA A 10 16.07 -19.67 -1.50
C ALA A 10 14.76 -19.35 -2.23
N GLN A 11 13.70 -19.10 -1.48
CA GLN A 11 12.45 -18.66 -2.06
C GLN A 11 12.62 -17.25 -2.61
N THR A 12 12.19 -17.03 -3.83
CA THR A 12 12.24 -15.72 -4.48
C THR A 12 10.84 -15.27 -4.88
N GLU A 13 10.59 -13.98 -4.75
CA GLU A 13 9.35 -13.33 -5.16
C GLU A 13 9.67 -12.09 -6.01
N ARG A 14 8.88 -11.84 -7.05
CA ARG A 14 9.02 -10.62 -7.83
C ARG A 14 8.19 -9.51 -7.19
N HIS A 15 8.84 -8.41 -6.84
CA HIS A 15 8.19 -7.19 -6.39
C HIS A 15 8.12 -6.19 -7.54
N GLY A 16 6.91 -5.90 -8.01
CA GLY A 16 6.64 -4.89 -9.02
C GLY A 16 6.54 -3.49 -8.41
N ILE A 17 6.71 -2.48 -9.26
CA ILE A 17 6.47 -1.07 -8.89
C ILE A 17 4.96 -0.88 -8.70
N TYR A 18 4.53 -0.44 -7.52
CA TYR A 18 3.13 -0.14 -7.28
C TYR A 18 2.84 1.37 -7.14
N ILE A 19 3.88 2.19 -6.94
CA ILE A 19 3.76 3.64 -6.91
C ILE A 19 4.93 4.28 -7.66
N GLU A 20 4.65 5.34 -8.40
CA GLU A 20 5.62 6.08 -9.19
C GLU A 20 5.80 7.50 -8.64
N GLY A 21 6.94 8.14 -8.95
CA GLY A 21 7.15 9.56 -8.74
C GLY A 21 6.39 10.40 -9.78
N TYR A 22 6.52 11.71 -9.65
CA TYR A 22 5.95 12.66 -10.57
C TYR A 22 6.88 12.93 -11.78
N PRO A 23 6.34 13.46 -12.91
CA PRO A 23 7.16 13.74 -14.10
C PRO A 23 8.29 14.75 -13.89
N ASP A 24 8.22 15.57 -12.83
CA ASP A 24 9.28 16.51 -12.46
C ASP A 24 10.46 15.86 -11.71
N GLY A 25 10.39 14.54 -11.47
CA GLY A 25 11.40 13.78 -10.75
C GLY A 25 11.26 13.83 -9.22
N SER A 26 10.15 14.37 -8.71
CA SER A 26 9.81 14.32 -7.28
C SER A 26 9.03 13.07 -6.92
N PHE A 27 9.09 12.67 -5.64
CA PHE A 27 8.18 11.68 -5.06
C PHE A 27 7.02 12.32 -4.31
N GLY A 28 7.23 13.47 -3.70
CA GLY A 28 6.26 14.16 -2.86
C GLY A 28 5.95 13.39 -1.57
N PRO A 29 6.93 13.02 -0.72
CA PRO A 29 6.70 12.15 0.43
C PRO A 29 5.65 12.71 1.40
N GLU A 30 5.62 14.03 1.58
CA GLU A 30 4.67 14.71 2.45
C GLU A 30 3.36 15.12 1.75
N ARG A 31 3.23 14.88 0.44
CA ARG A 31 1.98 15.16 -0.26
C ARG A 31 0.92 14.16 0.16
N GLY A 32 -0.29 14.68 0.30
CA GLY A 32 -1.45 13.83 0.43
C GLY A 32 -1.78 13.09 -0.87
N MET A 33 -2.59 12.07 -0.78
CA MET A 33 -3.01 11.22 -1.89
C MET A 33 -4.51 11.38 -2.10
N THR A 34 -4.95 11.29 -3.36
CA THR A 34 -6.37 11.22 -3.69
C THR A 34 -6.91 9.80 -3.53
N ARG A 35 -8.23 9.69 -3.43
CA ARG A 35 -8.91 8.38 -3.35
C ARG A 35 -8.71 7.55 -4.61
N ALA A 36 -8.65 8.19 -5.78
CA ALA A 36 -8.36 7.50 -7.05
C ALA A 36 -6.93 6.95 -7.11
N GLU A 37 -5.93 7.73 -6.66
CA GLU A 37 -4.54 7.28 -6.58
C GLU A 37 -4.39 6.09 -5.63
N ALA A 38 -5.01 6.16 -4.44
CA ALA A 38 -4.99 5.06 -3.47
C ALA A 38 -5.63 3.77 -4.02
N ALA A 39 -6.77 3.89 -4.70
CA ALA A 39 -7.42 2.76 -5.35
C ALA A 39 -6.52 2.14 -6.44
N THR A 40 -5.80 2.95 -7.20
CA THR A 40 -4.91 2.47 -8.25
C THR A 40 -3.78 1.60 -7.71
N ILE A 41 -3.20 1.94 -6.56
CA ILE A 41 -2.16 1.13 -5.91
C ILE A 41 -2.66 -0.30 -5.66
N PHE A 42 -3.75 -0.44 -4.93
CA PHE A 42 -4.27 -1.75 -4.57
C PHE A 42 -4.85 -2.53 -5.77
N ALA A 43 -5.38 -1.82 -6.77
CA ALA A 43 -5.83 -2.46 -7.99
C ALA A 43 -4.67 -3.09 -8.78
N ARG A 44 -3.55 -2.39 -8.90
CA ARG A 44 -2.33 -2.89 -9.57
C ARG A 44 -1.78 -4.11 -8.84
N LEU A 45 -1.64 -4.03 -7.52
CA LEU A 45 -1.15 -5.15 -6.69
C LEU A 45 -2.04 -6.39 -6.80
N LEU A 46 -3.36 -6.22 -6.73
CA LEU A 46 -4.29 -7.35 -6.83
C LEU A 46 -4.30 -7.95 -8.24
N ALA A 47 -4.26 -7.12 -9.28
CA ALA A 47 -4.21 -7.58 -10.65
C ALA A 47 -2.90 -8.32 -10.97
N GLU A 48 -1.76 -7.83 -10.46
CA GLU A 48 -0.47 -8.51 -10.60
C GLU A 48 -0.53 -9.91 -9.98
N LYS A 49 -1.03 -10.02 -8.75
CA LYS A 49 -1.21 -11.32 -8.07
C LYS A 49 -2.10 -12.28 -8.86
N ASN A 50 -3.22 -11.78 -9.38
CA ASN A 50 -4.20 -12.61 -10.07
C ASN A 50 -3.84 -12.89 -11.54
N GLY A 51 -2.84 -12.20 -12.09
CA GLY A 51 -2.53 -12.25 -13.53
C GLY A 51 -3.60 -11.55 -14.39
N ASP A 52 -4.35 -10.61 -13.80
CA ASP A 52 -5.43 -9.90 -14.47
C ASP A 52 -4.90 -8.70 -15.27
N ASN A 53 -5.59 -8.40 -16.37
CA ASN A 53 -5.33 -7.17 -17.14
C ASN A 53 -6.48 -6.19 -16.92
N ILE A 54 -6.17 -5.03 -16.33
CA ILE A 54 -7.16 -3.98 -16.07
C ILE A 54 -7.24 -3.04 -17.26
N SER A 55 -8.42 -2.95 -17.89
CA SER A 55 -8.71 -1.87 -18.83
C SER A 55 -8.77 -0.55 -18.07
N THR A 56 -7.97 0.43 -18.49
CA THR A 56 -7.96 1.78 -17.88
C THR A 56 -9.22 2.59 -18.20
N VAL A 57 -10.01 2.14 -19.17
CA VAL A 57 -11.26 2.79 -19.57
C VAL A 57 -12.42 1.87 -19.22
N ALA A 58 -13.26 2.27 -18.28
CA ALA A 58 -14.38 1.47 -17.84
C ALA A 58 -15.54 2.32 -17.30
N ARG A 59 -16.76 1.87 -17.56
CA ARG A 59 -17.93 2.40 -16.87
C ARG A 59 -18.04 1.79 -15.47
N THR A 60 -18.24 2.62 -14.47
CA THR A 60 -18.45 2.23 -13.09
C THR A 60 -19.92 2.46 -12.69
N LYS A 61 -20.29 2.03 -11.49
CA LYS A 61 -21.58 2.40 -10.89
C LYS A 61 -21.59 3.81 -10.28
N PHE A 62 -20.42 4.48 -10.25
CA PHE A 62 -20.27 5.79 -9.66
C PHE A 62 -20.51 6.88 -10.71
N ASP A 63 -21.42 7.80 -10.43
CA ASP A 63 -21.82 8.85 -11.35
C ASP A 63 -20.74 9.92 -11.54
N ASP A 64 -19.83 10.04 -10.57
CA ASP A 64 -18.72 10.98 -10.55
C ASP A 64 -17.42 10.43 -11.16
N ILE A 65 -17.45 9.24 -11.78
CA ILE A 65 -16.30 8.68 -12.49
C ILE A 65 -16.56 8.64 -13.99
N PRO A 66 -15.96 9.56 -14.78
CA PRO A 66 -16.00 9.48 -16.23
C PRO A 66 -15.38 8.18 -16.74
N ALA A 67 -16.02 7.52 -17.72
CA ALA A 67 -15.54 6.23 -18.24
C ALA A 67 -14.13 6.27 -18.82
N HIS A 68 -13.67 7.44 -19.27
CA HIS A 68 -12.33 7.67 -19.83
C HIS A 68 -11.33 8.26 -18.83
N ALA A 69 -11.71 8.43 -17.56
CA ALA A 69 -10.77 8.82 -16.52
C ALA A 69 -9.71 7.72 -16.36
N TRP A 70 -8.45 8.10 -16.20
CA TRP A 70 -7.33 7.18 -16.11
C TRP A 70 -7.47 6.14 -15.00
N TYR A 71 -8.23 6.47 -13.96
CA TYR A 71 -8.50 5.63 -12.78
C TYR A 71 -9.77 4.79 -12.90
N SER A 72 -10.61 5.00 -13.92
CA SER A 72 -11.94 4.39 -13.97
C SER A 72 -11.90 2.85 -13.92
N GLY A 73 -10.99 2.24 -14.64
CA GLY A 73 -10.81 0.79 -14.65
C GLY A 73 -10.32 0.25 -13.31
N TYR A 74 -9.39 0.93 -12.67
CA TYR A 74 -8.84 0.55 -11.37
C TYR A 74 -9.90 0.60 -10.27
N VAL A 75 -10.69 1.69 -10.21
CA VAL A 75 -11.79 1.81 -9.25
C VAL A 75 -12.84 0.74 -9.48
N LYS A 76 -13.22 0.47 -10.74
CA LYS A 76 -14.16 -0.60 -11.07
C LYS A 76 -13.63 -1.96 -10.62
N TYR A 77 -12.36 -2.25 -10.91
CA TYR A 77 -11.73 -3.51 -10.55
C TYR A 77 -11.80 -3.75 -9.05
N LEU A 78 -11.34 -2.80 -8.23
CA LEU A 78 -11.40 -2.93 -6.77
C LEU A 78 -12.83 -2.97 -6.21
N ASN A 79 -13.76 -2.23 -6.82
CA ASN A 79 -15.15 -2.26 -6.39
C ASN A 79 -15.77 -3.64 -6.64
N ASN A 80 -15.48 -4.27 -7.78
CA ASN A 80 -15.94 -5.62 -8.10
C ASN A 80 -15.38 -6.69 -7.15
N HIS A 81 -14.18 -6.46 -6.61
CA HIS A 81 -13.55 -7.35 -5.62
C HIS A 81 -13.92 -7.03 -4.17
N GLY A 82 -14.83 -6.06 -3.93
CA GLY A 82 -15.25 -5.71 -2.58
C GLY A 82 -14.22 -4.92 -1.76
N VAL A 83 -13.17 -4.41 -2.38
CA VAL A 83 -12.10 -3.65 -1.71
C VAL A 83 -12.42 -2.17 -1.61
N ALA A 84 -12.80 -1.54 -2.72
CA ALA A 84 -13.09 -0.11 -2.76
C ALA A 84 -14.59 0.17 -2.76
N TYR A 85 -15.03 0.98 -1.80
CA TYR A 85 -16.40 1.49 -1.72
C TYR A 85 -16.46 2.98 -1.96
N GLY A 86 -17.61 3.44 -2.46
CA GLY A 86 -17.90 4.86 -2.57
C GLY A 86 -18.17 5.52 -1.21
N LYS A 87 -18.19 6.84 -1.18
CA LYS A 87 -18.71 7.62 -0.04
C LYS A 87 -20.22 7.48 0.09
N THR A 88 -20.87 7.27 -1.06
CA THR A 88 -22.30 6.90 -1.17
C THR A 88 -22.44 5.70 -2.11
N LYS A 89 -23.69 5.30 -2.39
CA LYS A 89 -23.96 4.22 -3.35
C LYS A 89 -23.49 4.57 -4.77
N THR A 90 -23.52 5.84 -5.15
CA THR A 90 -23.23 6.33 -6.49
C THR A 90 -22.10 7.35 -6.59
N THR A 91 -21.47 7.73 -5.49
CA THR A 91 -20.38 8.71 -5.44
C THR A 91 -19.11 8.07 -4.89
N PHE A 92 -18.02 8.12 -5.65
CA PHE A 92 -16.71 7.64 -5.22
C PHE A 92 -15.84 8.73 -4.64
N ALA A 93 -15.97 9.95 -5.13
CA ALA A 93 -15.15 11.13 -4.83
C ALA A 93 -13.66 10.92 -5.19
N PRO A 94 -13.33 10.68 -6.48
CA PRO A 94 -11.99 10.28 -6.92
C PRO A 94 -10.90 11.31 -6.60
N ASP A 95 -11.21 12.59 -6.69
CA ASP A 95 -10.26 13.70 -6.53
C ASP A 95 -10.16 14.20 -5.08
N GLU A 96 -11.02 13.68 -4.18
CA GLU A 96 -10.92 14.03 -2.77
C GLU A 96 -9.67 13.38 -2.14
N ALA A 97 -9.07 14.10 -1.21
CA ALA A 97 -7.99 13.58 -0.39
C ALA A 97 -8.46 12.37 0.42
N ILE A 98 -7.72 11.26 0.39
CA ILE A 98 -8.03 10.10 1.22
C ILE A 98 -7.50 10.33 2.64
N THR A 99 -8.31 10.01 3.64
CA THR A 99 -7.90 10.10 5.04
C THR A 99 -7.13 8.85 5.48
N ARG A 100 -6.40 8.94 6.60
CA ARG A 100 -5.70 7.79 7.18
C ARG A 100 -6.66 6.66 7.53
N ALA A 101 -7.83 6.96 8.09
CA ALA A 101 -8.85 5.95 8.37
C ALA A 101 -9.38 5.28 7.09
N GLU A 102 -9.65 6.05 6.04
CA GLU A 102 -10.14 5.52 4.76
C GLU A 102 -9.09 4.63 4.08
N TYR A 103 -7.81 5.06 4.09
CA TYR A 103 -6.72 4.26 3.52
C TYR A 103 -6.49 2.97 4.33
N THR A 104 -6.53 3.06 5.65
CA THR A 104 -6.42 1.88 6.52
C THR A 104 -7.54 0.88 6.26
N ALA A 105 -8.78 1.34 6.13
CA ALA A 105 -9.90 0.48 5.81
C ALA A 105 -9.77 -0.16 4.41
N LEU A 106 -9.27 0.59 3.43
CA LEU A 106 -8.99 0.09 2.09
C LEU A 106 -7.91 -1.02 2.14
N ALA A 107 -6.85 -0.79 2.91
CA ALA A 107 -5.75 -1.74 3.10
C ALA A 107 -6.20 -3.05 3.76
N VAL A 108 -7.03 -2.98 4.81
CA VAL A 108 -7.57 -4.18 5.48
C VAL A 108 -8.46 -4.99 4.53
N ARG A 109 -9.37 -4.35 3.82
CA ARG A 109 -10.21 -5.04 2.82
C ARG A 109 -9.39 -5.65 1.68
N PHE A 110 -8.35 -4.94 1.23
CA PHE A 110 -7.42 -5.49 0.24
C PHE A 110 -6.73 -6.74 0.78
N PHE A 111 -6.25 -6.72 2.01
CA PHE A 111 -5.58 -7.88 2.63
C PHE A 111 -6.49 -9.11 2.69
N GLU A 112 -7.78 -8.94 3.01
CA GLU A 112 -8.77 -10.03 3.03
C GLU A 112 -8.90 -10.74 1.68
N VAL A 113 -8.80 -9.97 0.58
CA VAL A 113 -8.89 -10.52 -0.78
C VAL A 113 -7.53 -11.02 -1.28
N TYR A 114 -6.46 -10.30 -0.94
CA TYR A 114 -5.10 -10.59 -1.37
C TYR A 114 -4.50 -11.80 -0.65
N GLY A 115 -4.75 -11.94 0.65
CA GLY A 115 -4.13 -12.93 1.52
C GLY A 115 -4.86 -14.28 1.61
N ASP A 116 -5.97 -14.49 0.89
CA ASP A 116 -6.85 -15.67 0.99
C ASP A 116 -7.35 -15.94 2.43
N GLY A 117 -7.39 -14.92 3.28
CA GLY A 117 -7.78 -15.00 4.67
C GLY A 117 -8.56 -13.80 5.15
N SER A 118 -9.48 -14.00 6.10
CA SER A 118 -10.13 -12.91 6.80
C SER A 118 -9.12 -12.24 7.74
N ALA A 119 -8.99 -10.92 7.64
CA ALA A 119 -8.34 -10.16 8.69
C ALA A 119 -9.14 -10.42 9.99
N GLU A 120 -8.47 -10.86 11.06
CA GLU A 120 -9.13 -10.95 12.36
C GLU A 120 -9.54 -9.55 12.80
N ILE A 121 -10.80 -9.21 12.56
CA ILE A 121 -11.39 -7.98 13.07
C ILE A 121 -11.54 -8.14 14.57
N MET A 122 -10.75 -7.39 15.33
CA MET A 122 -10.80 -7.39 16.79
C MET A 122 -11.53 -6.18 17.31
N GLU A 123 -12.30 -6.38 18.37
CA GLU A 123 -13.01 -5.29 19.04
C GLU A 123 -12.04 -4.27 19.66
N LYS A 124 -10.91 -4.71 20.22
CA LYS A 124 -9.92 -3.82 20.82
C LYS A 124 -8.52 -4.45 20.88
N TYR A 125 -7.56 -3.86 20.20
CA TYR A 125 -6.15 -4.26 20.29
C TYR A 125 -5.29 -3.16 20.92
N LYS A 126 -5.43 -1.91 20.46
CA LYS A 126 -4.68 -0.75 20.91
C LYS A 126 -5.62 0.44 21.10
N SER A 127 -5.48 1.15 22.21
CA SER A 127 -6.23 2.40 22.39
C SER A 127 -5.52 3.54 21.64
N PHE A 128 -6.33 4.33 20.94
CA PHE A 128 -5.95 5.63 20.40
C PHE A 128 -6.91 6.66 20.97
N ASP A 129 -6.38 7.78 21.44
CA ASP A 129 -7.16 8.79 22.18
C ASP A 129 -8.25 9.45 21.33
N ASP A 130 -8.07 9.41 20.01
CA ASP A 130 -8.94 10.02 19.00
C ASP A 130 -9.73 9.00 18.14
N VAL A 131 -9.82 7.73 18.58
CA VAL A 131 -10.60 6.68 17.93
C VAL A 131 -11.54 6.04 18.93
N SER A 132 -12.84 6.32 18.79
CA SER A 132 -13.90 5.72 19.63
C SER A 132 -14.34 4.37 19.08
N GLU A 133 -14.81 3.47 19.97
CA GLU A 133 -15.29 2.14 19.56
C GLU A 133 -16.48 2.19 18.57
N GLY A 134 -17.26 3.28 18.61
CA GLY A 134 -18.36 3.52 17.68
C GLY A 134 -17.98 4.12 16.34
N ASP A 135 -16.72 4.48 16.13
CA ASP A 135 -16.27 5.05 14.86
C ASP A 135 -16.31 3.99 13.76
N TRP A 136 -16.77 4.36 12.59
CA TRP A 136 -16.91 3.45 11.44
C TRP A 136 -15.61 2.73 11.06
N ALA A 137 -14.46 3.34 11.30
CA ALA A 137 -13.15 2.82 10.97
C ALA A 137 -12.46 2.10 12.15
N ALA A 138 -13.05 2.11 13.35
CA ALA A 138 -12.41 1.60 14.55
C ALA A 138 -11.90 0.16 14.37
N SER A 139 -12.74 -0.76 13.88
CA SER A 139 -12.36 -2.15 13.67
C SER A 139 -11.23 -2.33 12.67
N TYR A 140 -11.22 -1.55 11.59
CA TYR A 140 -10.13 -1.57 10.60
C TYR A 140 -8.80 -1.07 11.19
N ILE A 141 -8.86 0.01 11.98
CA ILE A 141 -7.68 0.58 12.65
C ILE A 141 -7.12 -0.43 13.66
N GLN A 142 -7.99 -1.10 14.44
CA GLN A 142 -7.57 -2.13 15.37
C GLN A 142 -6.92 -3.33 14.67
N ALA A 143 -7.49 -3.80 13.56
CA ALA A 143 -6.91 -4.87 12.76
C ALA A 143 -5.52 -4.47 12.21
N ALA A 144 -5.41 -3.30 11.60
CA ALA A 144 -4.15 -2.81 11.08
C ALA A 144 -3.07 -2.62 12.17
N ALA A 145 -3.46 -2.18 13.36
CA ALA A 145 -2.56 -2.07 14.50
C ALA A 145 -2.10 -3.44 15.01
N LYS A 146 -2.99 -4.44 15.07
CA LYS A 146 -2.65 -5.82 15.45
C LYS A 146 -1.62 -6.43 14.52
N TYR A 147 -1.78 -6.22 13.22
CA TYR A 147 -0.83 -6.72 12.22
C TYR A 147 0.45 -5.87 12.12
N GLY A 148 0.58 -4.79 12.90
CA GLY A 148 1.75 -3.92 12.89
C GLY A 148 1.85 -3.00 11.68
N TRP A 149 0.78 -2.88 10.88
CA TRP A 149 0.80 -2.00 9.70
C TRP A 149 0.74 -0.52 10.09
N VAL A 150 0.07 -0.22 11.21
CA VAL A 150 -0.03 1.13 11.78
C VAL A 150 0.31 1.14 13.26
N ASN A 151 0.97 2.20 13.73
CA ASN A 151 1.38 2.32 15.13
C ASN A 151 0.72 3.51 15.86
N GLY A 152 0.15 4.47 15.15
CA GLY A 152 -0.25 5.77 15.69
C GLY A 152 0.95 6.68 15.95
N TYR A 153 0.72 7.76 16.66
CA TYR A 153 1.71 8.80 16.97
C TYR A 153 2.15 8.71 18.44
N GLU A 154 3.23 9.42 18.76
CA GLU A 154 3.81 9.45 20.12
C GLU A 154 2.86 10.08 21.15
N ASP A 155 1.95 10.95 20.71
CA ASP A 155 0.92 11.59 21.54
C ASP A 155 -0.28 10.67 21.85
N GLY A 156 -0.25 9.39 21.43
CA GLY A 156 -1.33 8.43 21.63
C GLY A 156 -2.44 8.48 20.58
N SER A 157 -2.37 9.40 19.62
CA SER A 157 -3.39 9.56 18.58
C SER A 157 -3.16 8.67 17.36
N PHE A 158 -4.21 8.50 16.55
CA PHE A 158 -4.17 7.88 15.22
C PHE A 158 -4.33 8.90 14.08
N HIS A 159 -5.00 10.01 14.35
CA HIS A 159 -5.42 11.03 13.40
C HIS A 159 -6.28 10.48 12.24
N PRO A 160 -7.44 9.85 12.53
CA PRO A 160 -8.24 9.15 11.53
C PRO A 160 -8.71 10.04 10.38
N SER A 161 -9.03 11.30 10.66
CA SER A 161 -9.54 12.27 9.68
C SER A 161 -8.46 13.04 8.94
N ARG A 162 -7.19 12.91 9.35
CA ARG A 162 -6.08 13.57 8.65
C ARG A 162 -5.83 12.92 7.29
N GLN A 163 -5.53 13.73 6.29
CA GLN A 163 -5.07 13.23 5.00
C GLN A 163 -3.79 12.40 5.19
N ILE A 164 -3.76 11.19 4.62
CA ILE A 164 -2.56 10.34 4.65
C ILE A 164 -1.53 10.85 3.64
N THR A 165 -0.25 10.86 4.02
CA THR A 165 0.84 11.24 3.13
C THR A 165 1.31 10.07 2.27
N ARG A 166 1.96 10.35 1.14
CA ARG A 166 2.53 9.31 0.28
C ARG A 166 3.58 8.46 0.99
N ALA A 167 4.37 9.07 1.87
CA ALA A 167 5.32 8.36 2.73
C ALA A 167 4.63 7.36 3.67
N GLU A 168 3.54 7.76 4.30
CA GLU A 168 2.74 6.87 5.15
C GLU A 168 2.04 5.76 4.36
N VAL A 169 1.57 6.07 3.14
CA VAL A 169 0.98 5.09 2.22
C VAL A 169 1.95 3.98 1.90
N VAL A 170 3.17 4.28 1.45
CA VAL A 170 4.15 3.24 1.11
C VAL A 170 4.57 2.43 2.32
N THR A 171 4.74 3.07 3.47
CA THR A 171 5.10 2.39 4.72
C THR A 171 4.03 1.40 5.16
N LEU A 172 2.76 1.80 5.16
CA LEU A 172 1.66 0.91 5.50
C LEU A 172 1.55 -0.24 4.49
N THR A 173 1.64 0.07 3.19
CA THR A 173 1.53 -0.93 2.12
C THR A 173 2.66 -1.95 2.16
N ASN A 174 3.92 -1.52 2.33
CA ASN A 174 5.05 -2.45 2.45
C ASN A 174 4.89 -3.38 3.66
N ARG A 175 4.51 -2.84 4.82
CA ARG A 175 4.25 -3.65 6.02
C ARG A 175 3.12 -4.67 5.79
N LEU A 176 2.04 -4.27 5.12
CA LEU A 176 0.95 -5.16 4.76
C LEU A 176 1.42 -6.28 3.83
N LEU A 177 2.28 -5.97 2.88
CA LEU A 177 2.83 -6.94 1.92
C LEU A 177 3.99 -7.76 2.49
N GLY A 178 4.52 -7.40 3.68
CA GLY A 178 5.71 -8.01 4.26
C GLY A 178 6.99 -7.69 3.49
N ARG A 179 7.03 -6.58 2.75
CA ARG A 179 8.16 -6.14 1.92
C ARG A 179 9.07 -5.19 2.67
N SER A 180 10.37 -5.29 2.41
CA SER A 180 11.37 -4.36 2.96
C SER A 180 12.51 -4.15 1.98
N ALA A 181 13.03 -2.92 1.89
CA ALA A 181 14.16 -2.64 1.02
C ALA A 181 15.45 -3.31 1.52
N ASP A 182 16.22 -3.87 0.61
CA ASP A 182 17.62 -4.20 0.84
C ASP A 182 18.44 -2.90 0.85
N GLU A 183 18.72 -2.41 2.07
CA GLU A 183 19.41 -1.13 2.24
C GLU A 183 20.81 -1.14 1.63
N VAL A 184 21.51 -2.27 1.70
CA VAL A 184 22.86 -2.41 1.12
C VAL A 184 22.79 -2.33 -0.40
N TYR A 185 21.90 -3.12 -0.99
CA TYR A 185 21.67 -3.11 -2.43
C TYR A 185 21.30 -1.70 -2.93
N VAL A 186 20.36 -1.05 -2.25
CA VAL A 186 19.93 0.32 -2.61
C VAL A 186 21.10 1.30 -2.60
N GLN A 187 21.97 1.23 -1.57
CA GLN A 187 23.13 2.15 -1.49
C GLN A 187 24.17 1.92 -2.58
N GLU A 188 24.39 0.66 -2.94
CA GLU A 188 25.39 0.28 -3.95
C GLU A 188 24.90 0.52 -5.38
N HIS A 189 23.60 0.50 -5.62
CA HIS A 189 23.01 0.52 -6.96
C HIS A 189 22.19 1.77 -7.30
N LEU A 190 22.35 2.86 -6.57
CA LEU A 190 21.55 4.11 -6.73
C LEU A 190 21.45 4.62 -8.18
N ARG A 191 22.50 4.42 -9.00
CA ARG A 191 22.51 4.87 -10.40
C ARG A 191 21.58 4.05 -11.32
N GLN A 192 21.12 2.90 -10.84
CA GLN A 192 20.29 1.97 -11.60
C GLN A 192 18.84 1.95 -11.09
N LEU A 193 18.58 2.64 -9.97
CA LEU A 193 17.29 2.71 -9.30
C LEU A 193 16.61 4.05 -9.60
N ASN A 194 15.28 4.02 -9.53
CA ASN A 194 14.50 5.24 -9.50
C ASN A 194 14.80 5.98 -8.19
N THR A 195 15.27 7.20 -8.32
CA THR A 195 15.56 8.09 -7.19
C THR A 195 14.84 9.41 -7.40
N PHE A 196 14.57 10.12 -6.29
CA PHE A 196 13.75 11.33 -6.31
C PHE A 196 14.50 12.48 -5.65
N HIS A 197 14.51 13.65 -6.30
CA HIS A 197 15.32 14.79 -5.86
C HIS A 197 14.84 15.41 -4.53
N ASP A 198 13.55 15.20 -4.16
CA ASP A 198 12.94 15.68 -2.94
C ASP A 198 12.93 14.65 -1.80
N LEU A 199 13.55 13.47 -2.01
CA LEU A 199 13.62 12.39 -1.04
C LEU A 199 15.06 12.18 -0.56
N SER A 200 15.38 12.74 0.59
CA SER A 200 16.69 12.57 1.23
C SER A 200 16.84 11.19 1.86
N LYS A 201 18.05 10.61 1.84
CA LYS A 201 18.39 9.37 2.59
C LYS A 201 18.14 9.48 4.10
N ARG A 202 18.02 10.70 4.65
CA ARG A 202 17.69 10.94 6.06
C ARG A 202 16.17 10.94 6.32
N HIS A 203 15.37 10.92 5.27
CA HIS A 203 13.92 10.86 5.40
C HIS A 203 13.53 9.50 5.96
N TRP A 204 12.67 9.47 6.97
CA TRP A 204 12.27 8.26 7.69
C TRP A 204 11.68 7.17 6.77
N ALA A 205 11.00 7.55 5.69
CA ALA A 205 10.42 6.63 4.71
C ALA A 205 11.31 6.39 3.48
N TYR A 206 12.60 6.77 3.51
CA TYR A 206 13.47 6.66 2.33
C TYR A 206 13.46 5.25 1.74
N TYR A 207 13.75 4.25 2.55
CA TYR A 207 13.82 2.86 2.11
C TYR A 207 12.45 2.28 1.76
N GLU A 208 11.38 2.73 2.42
CA GLU A 208 10.00 2.36 2.05
C GLU A 208 9.63 2.85 0.64
N VAL A 209 10.07 4.06 0.28
CA VAL A 209 9.89 4.58 -1.07
C VAL A 209 10.73 3.82 -2.08
N MET A 210 11.98 3.49 -1.74
CA MET A 210 12.86 2.72 -2.63
C MET A 210 12.28 1.33 -2.93
N GLU A 211 11.71 0.64 -1.94
CA GLU A 211 10.98 -0.62 -2.12
C GLU A 211 9.80 -0.46 -3.08
N SER A 212 8.97 0.52 -2.85
CA SER A 212 7.70 0.71 -3.56
C SER A 212 7.84 1.14 -5.03
N ALA A 213 8.94 1.85 -5.33
CA ALA A 213 9.18 2.52 -6.63
C ALA A 213 10.23 1.82 -7.51
N ASN A 214 10.78 0.68 -7.09
CA ASN A 214 11.80 -0.05 -7.84
C ASN A 214 11.42 -1.54 -7.94
N ALA A 215 11.26 -2.02 -9.18
CA ALA A 215 11.02 -3.44 -9.40
C ALA A 215 12.29 -4.26 -9.18
N HIS A 216 12.17 -5.37 -8.47
CA HIS A 216 13.29 -6.27 -8.16
C HIS A 216 12.79 -7.70 -7.92
N THR A 217 13.70 -8.62 -7.81
CA THR A 217 13.44 -9.97 -7.29
C THR A 217 13.90 -10.02 -5.84
N ALA A 218 12.97 -10.21 -4.93
CA ALA A 218 13.25 -10.40 -3.53
C ALA A 218 13.66 -11.86 -3.26
N VAL A 219 14.74 -12.04 -2.50
CA VAL A 219 15.10 -13.33 -1.91
C VAL A 219 14.58 -13.33 -0.48
N LEU A 220 13.60 -14.19 -0.21
CA LEU A 220 12.92 -14.26 1.07
C LEU A 220 13.78 -14.98 2.11
N GLY A 221 13.92 -14.39 3.29
CA GLY A 221 14.71 -14.92 4.39
C GLY A 221 14.44 -14.13 5.67
N LYS A 222 15.38 -14.22 6.63
CA LYS A 222 15.30 -13.43 7.87
C LYS A 222 15.28 -11.92 7.59
N ASN A 223 16.02 -11.51 6.59
CA ASN A 223 15.97 -10.17 5.97
C ASN A 223 15.79 -10.39 4.47
N GLU A 224 14.97 -9.57 3.86
CA GLU A 224 14.82 -9.54 2.42
C GLU A 224 16.11 -9.04 1.78
N THR A 225 16.56 -9.70 0.71
CA THR A 225 17.67 -9.23 -0.14
C THR A 225 17.21 -9.15 -1.59
N TRP A 226 17.80 -8.20 -2.35
CA TRP A 226 17.38 -7.93 -3.71
C TRP A 226 18.33 -8.52 -4.75
N ASN A 227 17.74 -9.11 -5.78
CA ASN A 227 18.40 -9.45 -7.01
C ASN A 227 17.73 -8.72 -8.19
N LYS A 228 18.48 -8.46 -9.24
CA LYS A 228 17.92 -7.93 -10.49
C LYS A 228 17.24 -9.01 -11.31
#